data_5c4831f3f362afb1b4f4230364529314
#
_entry.id   5c4831f3f362afb1b4f4230364529314
#
_cell.length_a   1.000
_cell.length_b   1.000
_cell.length_c   1.000
_cell.angle_alpha   90.00
_cell.angle_beta   90.00
_cell.angle_gamma   90.00
#
_symmetry.space_group_name_H-M   'P 1'
#
loop_
_entity.id
_entity.type
_entity.pdbx_description
1 polymer ?
#
loop_
_entity_poly.entity_id
_entity_poly.type
_entity_poly.pdbx_seq_one_letter_code
_entity_poly.pdbx_strand_id
1 'polypeptide(L)'
;MGYRYYTCDVFTETRFGGNQLAVLPEASGLSDRQMQQVAREFNFSETAFVLPPKQGQTRQVRIFTPTAEVPFAGHPNVGTAFVLATTGAFGPIESPITVTFEEKAGLVPVGIRRRNGTLWCELSAPEHLTLGKTVSAETLATALSLAPSDVVTKTHLPQVASVGLPFLVAELKDRAALKRIRVNAAGFDAIAGQGITPDVHLYVRSGDDFDIRTRMFAPFDGVPEDPATGSANCALAGLLSHYDQKRDGSFTWRIAQGVEMGRPSVLEARTEKRDGVVVAARIGGASVLVSEGVIQVD
;
A
#
# COMPACT_ATOMS: atom_id res chain seq x y z
N MET A 1 9.20 -30.46 0.40
CA MET A 1 8.91 -30.13 -1.02
C MET A 1 9.44 -28.73 -1.32
N GLY A 2 10.07 -28.52 -2.50
CA GLY A 2 10.68 -27.22 -2.84
C GLY A 2 9.71 -26.34 -3.63
N TYR A 3 9.53 -25.08 -3.19
CA TYR A 3 8.72 -24.07 -3.87
C TYR A 3 9.60 -22.93 -4.35
N ARG A 4 9.50 -22.59 -5.64
CA ARG A 4 10.20 -21.42 -6.19
C ARG A 4 9.61 -20.15 -5.61
N TYR A 5 10.49 -19.20 -5.27
CA TYR A 5 10.10 -17.86 -4.85
C TYR A 5 10.91 -16.81 -5.58
N TYR A 6 10.35 -15.61 -5.64
CA TYR A 6 11.01 -14.39 -6.05
C TYR A 6 10.85 -13.34 -4.96
N THR A 7 11.87 -12.55 -4.72
CA THR A 7 11.70 -11.32 -3.94
C THR A 7 11.82 -10.13 -4.86
N CYS A 8 10.99 -9.13 -4.62
CA CYS A 8 11.05 -7.86 -5.33
C CYS A 8 10.88 -6.69 -4.36
N ASP A 9 11.39 -5.54 -4.76
CA ASP A 9 11.10 -4.27 -4.13
C ASP A 9 10.04 -3.55 -4.95
N VAL A 10 8.91 -3.22 -4.32
CA VAL A 10 7.73 -2.64 -4.95
C VAL A 10 7.72 -1.13 -4.74
N PHE A 11 7.25 -0.38 -5.74
CA PHE A 11 7.25 1.08 -5.79
C PHE A 11 8.64 1.70 -5.85
N THR A 12 9.54 1.06 -6.58
CA THR A 12 10.89 1.57 -6.84
C THR A 12 11.46 0.98 -8.14
N GLU A 13 12.40 1.70 -8.76
CA GLU A 13 13.22 1.19 -9.86
C GLU A 13 14.61 0.77 -9.39
N THR A 14 14.92 1.00 -8.10
CA THR A 14 16.24 0.73 -7.51
C THR A 14 16.12 -0.34 -6.44
N ARG A 15 16.94 -1.39 -6.53
CA ARG A 15 17.03 -2.43 -5.50
C ARG A 15 17.37 -1.83 -4.14
N PHE A 16 16.79 -2.44 -3.10
CA PHE A 16 16.95 -2.04 -1.69
C PHE A 16 16.23 -0.72 -1.32
N GLY A 17 15.45 -0.16 -2.27
CA GLY A 17 14.39 0.82 -2.00
C GLY A 17 13.03 0.13 -1.91
N GLY A 18 11.95 0.90 -1.97
CA GLY A 18 10.60 0.34 -2.07
C GLY A 18 10.15 -0.53 -0.89
N ASN A 19 9.02 -1.20 -1.07
CA ASN A 19 8.49 -2.18 -0.11
C ASN A 19 8.83 -3.61 -0.55
N GLN A 20 9.38 -4.39 0.35
CA GLN A 20 9.82 -5.76 0.11
C GLN A 20 8.61 -6.69 -0.04
N LEU A 21 8.67 -7.58 -1.02
CA LEU A 21 7.67 -8.62 -1.20
C LEU A 21 8.35 -9.93 -1.59
N ALA A 22 7.94 -11.02 -0.93
CA ALA A 22 8.20 -12.37 -1.41
C ALA A 22 6.96 -12.89 -2.15
N VAL A 23 7.16 -13.48 -3.32
CA VAL A 23 6.10 -14.07 -4.15
C VAL A 23 6.45 -15.51 -4.45
N LEU A 24 5.53 -16.43 -4.12
CA LEU A 24 5.58 -17.82 -4.56
C LEU A 24 4.60 -17.97 -5.73
N PRO A 25 5.07 -17.99 -6.99
CA PRO A 25 4.20 -17.96 -8.18
C PRO A 25 3.42 -19.24 -8.41
N GLU A 26 3.82 -20.33 -7.76
CA GLU A 26 3.19 -21.65 -7.83
C GLU A 26 3.13 -22.28 -6.43
N ALA A 27 2.14 -21.81 -5.64
CA ALA A 27 1.99 -22.20 -4.24
C ALA A 27 1.02 -23.38 -4.00
N SER A 28 0.58 -24.07 -5.07
CA SER A 28 -0.33 -25.21 -4.95
C SER A 28 0.26 -26.30 -4.07
N GLY A 29 -0.56 -26.83 -3.16
CA GLY A 29 -0.15 -27.89 -2.22
C GLY A 29 0.31 -27.38 -0.86
N LEU A 30 0.57 -26.07 -0.70
CA LEU A 30 0.82 -25.49 0.62
C LEU A 30 -0.49 -25.39 1.42
N SER A 31 -0.46 -25.86 2.66
CA SER A 31 -1.52 -25.62 3.63
C SER A 31 -1.47 -24.18 4.18
N ASP A 32 -2.57 -23.71 4.79
CA ASP A 32 -2.63 -22.39 5.44
C ASP A 32 -1.51 -22.20 6.47
N ARG A 33 -1.23 -23.26 7.26
CA ARG A 33 -0.16 -23.25 8.25
C ARG A 33 1.22 -23.08 7.61
N GLN A 34 1.49 -23.78 6.50
CA GLN A 34 2.76 -23.69 5.80
C GLN A 34 2.94 -22.31 5.14
N MET A 35 1.89 -21.76 4.53
CA MET A 35 1.91 -20.37 4.00
C MET A 35 2.24 -19.36 5.10
N GLN A 36 1.62 -19.50 6.28
CA GLN A 36 1.90 -18.64 7.43
C GLN A 36 3.34 -18.81 7.95
N GLN A 37 3.88 -20.03 7.96
CA GLN A 37 5.26 -20.29 8.37
C GLN A 37 6.26 -19.67 7.39
N VAL A 38 6.01 -19.81 6.09
CA VAL A 38 6.83 -19.20 5.02
C VAL A 38 6.81 -17.67 5.11
N ALA A 39 5.63 -17.07 5.33
CA ALA A 39 5.52 -15.62 5.50
C ALA A 39 6.30 -15.13 6.72
N ARG A 40 6.28 -15.89 7.82
CA ARG A 40 7.06 -15.57 9.02
C ARG A 40 8.56 -15.73 8.79
N GLU A 41 8.99 -16.71 8.00
CA GLU A 41 10.39 -16.95 7.68
C GLU A 41 10.99 -15.82 6.83
N PHE A 42 10.26 -15.34 5.81
CA PHE A 42 10.67 -14.15 5.06
C PHE A 42 10.67 -12.88 5.91
N ASN A 43 9.73 -12.77 6.84
CA ASN A 43 9.59 -11.64 7.76
C ASN A 43 9.54 -10.27 7.05
N PHE A 44 9.02 -10.23 5.84
CA PHE A 44 8.64 -8.99 5.15
C PHE A 44 7.26 -8.54 5.63
N SER A 45 6.84 -7.30 5.35
CA SER A 45 5.48 -6.83 5.69
C SER A 45 4.44 -7.82 5.20
N GLU A 46 4.58 -8.34 3.98
CA GLU A 46 3.73 -9.39 3.41
C GLU A 46 4.50 -10.36 2.50
N THR A 47 3.90 -11.53 2.33
CA THR A 47 4.28 -12.57 1.36
C THR A 47 3.05 -12.99 0.58
N ALA A 48 3.18 -13.07 -0.75
CA ALA A 48 2.09 -13.44 -1.65
C ALA A 48 2.25 -14.88 -2.17
N PHE A 49 1.16 -15.62 -2.13
CA PHE A 49 1.05 -16.99 -2.62
C PHE A 49 0.08 -17.05 -3.79
N VAL A 50 0.58 -17.45 -4.97
CA VAL A 50 -0.20 -17.52 -6.19
C VAL A 50 -0.69 -18.96 -6.39
N LEU A 51 -1.98 -19.08 -6.64
CA LEU A 51 -2.69 -20.35 -6.79
C LEU A 51 -3.48 -20.37 -8.10
N PRO A 52 -3.89 -21.54 -8.60
CA PRO A 52 -4.87 -21.62 -9.68
C PRO A 52 -6.16 -20.88 -9.31
N PRO A 53 -6.80 -20.22 -10.29
CA PRO A 53 -8.04 -19.51 -10.03
C PRO A 53 -9.18 -20.46 -9.69
N LYS A 54 -10.10 -20.04 -8.82
CA LYS A 54 -11.31 -20.79 -8.45
C LYS A 54 -12.56 -20.31 -9.20
N GLN A 55 -12.57 -19.06 -9.65
CA GLN A 55 -13.70 -18.40 -10.29
C GLN A 55 -13.40 -18.06 -11.78
N GLY A 56 -12.38 -18.68 -12.36
CA GLY A 56 -12.01 -18.49 -13.77
C GLY A 56 -11.30 -17.18 -14.09
N GLN A 57 -10.82 -16.44 -13.06
CA GLN A 57 -10.00 -15.25 -13.25
C GLN A 57 -8.55 -15.59 -13.58
N THR A 58 -7.64 -14.63 -13.55
CA THR A 58 -6.25 -14.85 -13.96
C THR A 58 -5.51 -15.77 -12.99
N ARG A 59 -5.61 -15.49 -11.69
CA ARG A 59 -4.99 -16.25 -10.58
C ARG A 59 -5.78 -16.04 -9.30
N GLN A 60 -5.68 -16.99 -8.35
CA GLN A 60 -5.98 -16.71 -6.96
C GLN A 60 -4.71 -16.22 -6.28
N VAL A 61 -4.79 -15.17 -5.46
CA VAL A 61 -3.68 -14.65 -4.66
C VAL A 61 -4.08 -14.63 -3.19
N ARG A 62 -3.22 -15.21 -2.35
CA ARG A 62 -3.36 -15.16 -0.89
C ARG A 62 -2.19 -14.39 -0.31
N ILE A 63 -2.46 -13.50 0.62
CA ILE A 63 -1.49 -12.56 1.19
C ILE A 63 -1.39 -12.78 2.69
N PHE A 64 -0.16 -12.95 3.17
CA PHE A 64 0.12 -13.19 4.58
C PHE A 64 1.13 -12.18 5.11
N THR A 65 0.79 -11.56 6.24
CA THR A 65 1.78 -10.90 7.10
C THR A 65 2.55 -11.98 7.91
N PRO A 66 3.60 -11.65 8.65
CA PRO A 66 4.26 -12.61 9.54
C PRO A 66 3.34 -13.22 10.59
N THR A 67 2.17 -12.63 10.87
CA THR A 67 1.26 -13.05 11.94
C THR A 67 -0.08 -13.59 11.47
N ALA A 68 -0.59 -13.14 10.32
CA ALA A 68 -1.94 -13.49 9.85
C ALA A 68 -2.09 -13.39 8.34
N GLU A 69 -3.09 -14.09 7.79
CA GLU A 69 -3.57 -13.86 6.43
C GLU A 69 -4.47 -12.62 6.38
N VAL A 70 -4.18 -11.70 5.46
CA VAL A 70 -4.97 -10.50 5.22
C VAL A 70 -5.86 -10.65 3.99
N PRO A 71 -7.06 -10.04 3.98
CA PRO A 71 -8.01 -10.19 2.89
C PRO A 71 -7.58 -9.48 1.60
N PHE A 72 -6.73 -8.46 1.73
CA PHE A 72 -6.27 -7.60 0.65
C PHE A 72 -5.06 -6.77 1.13
N ALA A 73 -4.11 -6.48 0.22
CA ALA A 73 -3.05 -5.51 0.47
C ALA A 73 -2.56 -4.89 -0.86
N GLY A 74 -2.16 -3.60 -0.83
CA GLY A 74 -1.87 -2.83 -2.05
C GLY A 74 -0.58 -3.26 -2.75
N HIS A 75 0.58 -3.15 -2.04
CA HIS A 75 1.86 -3.45 -2.66
C HIS A 75 2.03 -4.94 -3.04
N PRO A 76 1.49 -5.92 -2.31
CA PRO A 76 1.56 -7.32 -2.73
C PRO A 76 0.90 -7.58 -4.09
N ASN A 77 -0.20 -6.92 -4.40
CA ASN A 77 -0.86 -7.05 -5.70
C ASN A 77 -0.02 -6.47 -6.84
N VAL A 78 0.54 -5.27 -6.64
CA VAL A 78 1.44 -4.62 -7.62
C VAL A 78 2.68 -5.47 -7.84
N GLY A 79 3.32 -5.95 -6.78
CA GLY A 79 4.52 -6.79 -6.84
C GLY A 79 4.27 -8.17 -7.41
N THR A 80 3.15 -8.83 -7.08
CA THR A 80 2.77 -10.12 -7.66
C THR A 80 2.54 -10.01 -9.15
N ALA A 81 1.80 -8.98 -9.61
CA ALA A 81 1.59 -8.73 -11.03
C ALA A 81 2.92 -8.48 -11.75
N PHE A 82 3.82 -7.72 -11.15
CA PHE A 82 5.17 -7.48 -11.68
C PHE A 82 5.99 -8.77 -11.78
N VAL A 83 6.04 -9.60 -10.73
CA VAL A 83 6.78 -10.87 -10.74
C VAL A 83 6.24 -11.79 -11.81
N LEU A 84 4.92 -12.00 -11.88
CA LEU A 84 4.30 -12.87 -12.88
C LEU A 84 4.54 -12.37 -14.31
N ALA A 85 4.48 -11.05 -14.55
CA ALA A 85 4.79 -10.48 -15.86
C ALA A 85 6.27 -10.64 -16.23
N THR A 86 7.17 -10.42 -15.27
CA THR A 86 8.62 -10.53 -15.49
C THR A 86 9.07 -11.97 -15.72
N THR A 87 8.43 -12.93 -15.08
CA THR A 87 8.72 -14.38 -15.23
C THR A 87 8.00 -15.02 -16.42
N GLY A 88 7.28 -14.24 -17.23
CA GLY A 88 6.68 -14.68 -18.47
C GLY A 88 5.31 -15.37 -18.32
N ALA A 89 4.67 -15.31 -17.15
CA ALA A 89 3.38 -15.94 -16.91
C ALA A 89 2.24 -15.40 -17.81
N PHE A 90 2.44 -14.22 -18.40
CA PHE A 90 1.46 -13.55 -19.29
C PHE A 90 1.99 -13.36 -20.72
N GLY A 91 3.16 -13.97 -21.06
CA GLY A 91 3.86 -13.69 -22.30
C GLY A 91 4.47 -12.28 -22.33
N PRO A 92 4.95 -11.84 -23.50
CA PRO A 92 5.50 -10.50 -23.68
C PRO A 92 4.43 -9.42 -23.47
N ILE A 93 4.73 -8.40 -22.65
CA ILE A 93 3.84 -7.26 -22.44
C ILE A 93 4.15 -6.19 -23.49
N GLU A 94 3.55 -6.29 -24.65
CA GLU A 94 3.72 -5.34 -25.76
C GLU A 94 2.67 -4.22 -25.74
N SER A 95 1.49 -4.49 -25.20
CA SER A 95 0.39 -3.55 -24.98
C SER A 95 -0.13 -3.65 -23.56
N PRO A 96 -0.83 -2.61 -23.05
CA PRO A 96 -1.45 -2.69 -21.72
C PRO A 96 -2.40 -3.88 -21.59
N ILE A 97 -2.25 -4.63 -20.51
CA ILE A 97 -3.17 -5.73 -20.14
C ILE A 97 -3.75 -5.48 -18.74
N THR A 98 -4.86 -6.12 -18.45
CA THR A 98 -5.41 -6.19 -17.10
C THR A 98 -5.48 -7.65 -16.68
N VAL A 99 -4.90 -7.95 -15.54
CA VAL A 99 -5.05 -9.24 -14.85
C VAL A 99 -5.99 -9.06 -13.66
N THR A 100 -6.72 -10.11 -13.30
CA THR A 100 -7.62 -10.05 -12.14
C THR A 100 -7.24 -11.14 -11.16
N PHE A 101 -6.95 -10.75 -9.93
CA PHE A 101 -6.67 -11.68 -8.84
C PHE A 101 -7.93 -11.94 -8.03
N GLU A 102 -8.12 -13.21 -7.67
CA GLU A 102 -9.16 -13.66 -6.73
C GLU A 102 -8.58 -13.62 -5.33
N GLU A 103 -9.08 -12.73 -4.48
CA GLU A 103 -8.65 -12.58 -3.09
C GLU A 103 -9.82 -12.75 -2.13
N LYS A 104 -9.54 -12.79 -0.82
CA LYS A 104 -10.60 -12.84 0.20
C LYS A 104 -11.53 -11.62 0.15
N ALA A 105 -10.99 -10.44 -0.18
CA ALA A 105 -11.76 -9.21 -0.34
C ALA A 105 -12.58 -9.15 -1.63
N GLY A 106 -12.38 -10.11 -2.56
CA GLY A 106 -13.06 -10.14 -3.85
C GLY A 106 -12.10 -10.10 -5.05
N LEU A 107 -12.58 -9.57 -6.15
CA LEU A 107 -11.81 -9.48 -7.39
C LEU A 107 -10.98 -8.20 -7.43
N VAL A 108 -9.68 -8.36 -7.68
CA VAL A 108 -8.70 -7.27 -7.67
C VAL A 108 -8.08 -7.12 -9.06
N PRO A 109 -8.52 -6.15 -9.86
CA PRO A 109 -7.94 -5.88 -11.16
C PRO A 109 -6.63 -5.10 -11.02
N VAL A 110 -5.58 -5.58 -11.73
CA VAL A 110 -4.27 -4.92 -11.81
C VAL A 110 -3.91 -4.70 -13.26
N GLY A 111 -3.75 -3.45 -13.65
CA GLY A 111 -3.24 -3.05 -14.96
C GLY A 111 -1.73 -3.21 -15.03
N ILE A 112 -1.23 -3.79 -16.13
CA ILE A 112 0.20 -3.97 -16.38
C ILE A 112 0.51 -3.32 -17.74
N ARG A 113 1.51 -2.45 -17.77
CA ARG A 113 1.98 -1.80 -19.00
C ARG A 113 3.49 -1.52 -18.95
N ARG A 114 4.10 -1.24 -20.10
CA ARG A 114 5.43 -0.66 -20.11
C ARG A 114 5.36 0.87 -20.08
N ARG A 115 6.20 1.48 -19.27
CA ARG A 115 6.40 2.92 -19.19
C ARG A 115 7.91 3.18 -19.18
N ASN A 116 8.40 3.86 -20.23
CA ASN A 116 9.84 4.12 -20.42
C ASN A 116 10.71 2.85 -20.33
N GLY A 117 10.24 1.73 -20.92
CA GLY A 117 10.94 0.44 -20.89
C GLY A 117 10.74 -0.40 -19.64
N THR A 118 10.28 0.19 -18.52
CA THR A 118 10.04 -0.50 -17.24
C THR A 118 8.60 -1.01 -17.16
N LEU A 119 8.40 -2.15 -16.51
CA LEU A 119 7.06 -2.63 -16.17
C LEU A 119 6.45 -1.73 -15.09
N TRP A 120 5.24 -1.27 -15.36
CA TRP A 120 4.42 -0.48 -14.46
C TRP A 120 3.15 -1.24 -14.14
N CYS A 121 2.91 -1.48 -12.87
CA CYS A 121 1.70 -2.12 -12.40
C CYS A 121 0.84 -1.14 -11.62
N GLU A 122 -0.47 -1.16 -11.84
CA GLU A 122 -1.42 -0.24 -11.23
C GLU A 122 -2.65 -0.99 -10.74
N LEU A 123 -2.90 -0.87 -9.45
CA LEU A 123 -4.03 -1.46 -8.75
C LEU A 123 -5.20 -0.47 -8.73
N SER A 124 -6.41 -0.95 -9.02
CA SER A 124 -7.64 -0.22 -8.69
C SER A 124 -8.11 -0.58 -7.29
N ALA A 125 -8.46 0.42 -6.50
CA ALA A 125 -9.01 0.20 -5.17
C ALA A 125 -10.32 -0.62 -5.25
N PRO A 126 -10.54 -1.59 -4.34
CA PRO A 126 -11.70 -2.46 -4.41
C PRO A 126 -13.00 -1.76 -4.03
N GLU A 127 -12.93 -0.68 -3.26
CA GLU A 127 -14.10 0.04 -2.74
C GLU A 127 -14.05 1.52 -3.09
N HIS A 128 -15.23 2.16 -3.06
CA HIS A 128 -15.34 3.61 -3.12
C HIS A 128 -14.82 4.24 -1.84
N LEU A 129 -14.39 5.51 -1.95
CA LEU A 129 -13.96 6.26 -0.78
C LEU A 129 -15.07 6.33 0.27
N THR A 130 -14.73 5.92 1.48
CA THR A 130 -15.54 6.17 2.68
C THR A 130 -14.75 7.01 3.67
N LEU A 131 -15.45 7.90 4.36
CA LEU A 131 -14.88 8.76 5.39
C LEU A 131 -15.45 8.38 6.76
N GLY A 132 -14.58 8.23 7.74
CA GLY A 132 -14.94 7.85 9.09
C GLY A 132 -14.72 8.96 10.11
N LYS A 133 -14.51 8.53 11.35
CA LYS A 133 -14.30 9.40 12.51
C LYS A 133 -13.05 10.29 12.35
N THR A 134 -13.06 11.39 13.07
CA THR A 134 -11.92 12.30 13.19
C THR A 134 -11.33 12.26 14.60
N VAL A 135 -10.07 12.65 14.73
CA VAL A 135 -9.43 12.93 16.03
C VAL A 135 -8.96 14.37 16.07
N SER A 136 -8.75 14.90 17.27
CA SER A 136 -8.18 16.23 17.41
C SER A 136 -6.69 16.27 17.06
N ALA A 137 -6.19 17.46 16.74
CA ALA A 137 -4.75 17.66 16.49
C ALA A 137 -3.91 17.28 17.71
N GLU A 138 -4.41 17.53 18.93
CA GLU A 138 -3.76 17.19 20.20
C GLU A 138 -3.61 15.69 20.39
N THR A 139 -4.69 14.94 20.12
CA THR A 139 -4.68 13.47 20.23
C THR A 139 -3.65 12.86 19.26
N LEU A 140 -3.69 13.28 18.00
CA LEU A 140 -2.75 12.81 16.99
C LEU A 140 -1.31 13.22 17.32
N ALA A 141 -1.08 14.47 17.67
CA ALA A 141 0.26 14.97 18.01
C ALA A 141 0.89 14.19 19.18
N THR A 142 0.08 13.84 20.20
CA THR A 142 0.52 13.00 21.33
C THR A 142 0.97 11.63 20.85
N ALA A 143 0.20 10.99 19.96
CA ALA A 143 0.56 9.67 19.40
C ALA A 143 1.86 9.70 18.60
N LEU A 144 2.21 10.83 18.00
CA LEU A 144 3.37 11.02 17.15
C LEU A 144 4.56 11.71 17.83
N SER A 145 4.44 12.07 19.11
CA SER A 145 5.43 12.87 19.87
C SER A 145 5.72 14.22 19.19
N LEU A 146 4.70 14.86 18.65
CA LEU A 146 4.74 16.17 17.99
C LEU A 146 4.01 17.24 18.82
N ALA A 147 4.16 18.50 18.44
CA ALA A 147 3.30 19.58 18.95
C ALA A 147 1.98 19.61 18.17
N PRO A 148 0.83 19.98 18.80
CA PRO A 148 -0.43 20.16 18.06
C PRO A 148 -0.32 21.12 16.88
N SER A 149 0.53 22.15 16.97
CA SER A 149 0.84 23.10 15.89
C SER A 149 1.59 22.50 14.71
N ASP A 150 2.08 21.27 14.80
CA ASP A 150 2.67 20.53 13.69
C ASP A 150 1.59 19.86 12.79
N VAL A 151 0.34 19.75 13.30
CA VAL A 151 -0.79 19.16 12.58
C VAL A 151 -1.58 20.25 11.88
N VAL A 152 -1.78 20.11 10.57
CA VAL A 152 -2.56 21.06 9.75
C VAL A 152 -4.00 20.58 9.67
N THR A 153 -4.94 21.45 10.03
CA THR A 153 -6.38 21.14 10.03
C THR A 153 -7.19 22.03 9.06
N LYS A 154 -6.49 22.81 8.23
CA LYS A 154 -7.13 23.77 7.33
C LYS A 154 -7.94 23.09 6.22
N THR A 155 -7.43 22.02 5.64
CA THR A 155 -8.10 21.26 4.58
C THR A 155 -9.09 20.26 5.17
N HIS A 156 -8.63 19.46 6.14
CA HIS A 156 -9.43 18.48 6.87
C HIS A 156 -8.84 18.25 8.26
N LEU A 157 -9.64 17.77 9.18
CA LEU A 157 -9.15 17.23 10.46
C LEU A 157 -8.42 15.90 10.22
N PRO A 158 -7.55 15.44 11.16
CA PRO A 158 -7.12 14.05 11.16
C PRO A 158 -8.35 13.14 11.07
N GLN A 159 -8.50 12.40 9.95
CA GLN A 159 -9.74 11.71 9.61
C GLN A 159 -9.47 10.33 9.05
N VAL A 160 -10.30 9.38 9.43
CA VAL A 160 -10.30 8.04 8.82
C VAL A 160 -10.81 8.12 7.39
N ALA A 161 -10.01 7.59 6.47
CA ALA A 161 -10.35 7.41 5.06
C ALA A 161 -10.08 5.96 4.67
N SER A 162 -10.98 5.38 3.86
CA SER A 162 -10.85 4.00 3.37
C SER A 162 -11.27 3.91 1.91
N VAL A 163 -10.57 3.06 1.18
CA VAL A 163 -10.95 2.56 -0.16
C VAL A 163 -10.86 1.02 -0.19
N GLY A 164 -11.09 0.38 0.97
CA GLY A 164 -11.01 -1.05 1.24
C GLY A 164 -10.36 -1.35 2.59
N LEU A 165 -9.32 -0.58 2.97
CA LEU A 165 -8.71 -0.60 4.31
C LEU A 165 -8.75 0.81 4.90
N PRO A 166 -9.11 0.96 6.18
CA PRO A 166 -9.20 2.25 6.85
C PRO A 166 -7.83 2.72 7.37
N PHE A 167 -7.51 4.00 7.16
CA PHE A 167 -6.34 4.68 7.71
C PHE A 167 -6.73 6.00 8.32
N LEU A 168 -6.13 6.34 9.47
CA LEU A 168 -6.22 7.68 10.03
C LEU A 168 -5.24 8.59 9.29
N VAL A 169 -5.75 9.45 8.42
CA VAL A 169 -4.97 10.32 7.53
C VAL A 169 -4.88 11.72 8.12
N ALA A 170 -3.68 12.31 8.12
CA ALA A 170 -3.50 13.69 8.59
C ALA A 170 -2.39 14.44 7.86
N GLU A 171 -2.59 15.73 7.65
CA GLU A 171 -1.61 16.65 7.10
C GLU A 171 -0.70 17.20 8.20
N LEU A 172 0.61 17.18 7.97
CA LEU A 172 1.59 17.86 8.81
C LEU A 172 2.11 19.11 8.10
N LYS A 173 2.58 20.08 8.88
CA LYS A 173 2.95 21.39 8.37
C LYS A 173 4.14 21.39 7.43
N ASP A 174 5.11 20.52 7.65
CA ASP A 174 6.35 20.50 6.89
C ASP A 174 7.11 19.16 7.01
N ARG A 175 8.12 18.99 6.15
CA ARG A 175 8.98 17.81 6.15
C ARG A 175 9.78 17.64 7.44
N ALA A 176 10.08 18.72 8.16
CA ALA A 176 10.78 18.62 9.44
C ALA A 176 9.90 18.00 10.52
N ALA A 177 8.60 18.34 10.54
CA ALA A 177 7.62 17.65 11.39
C ALA A 177 7.51 16.17 11.04
N LEU A 178 7.40 15.84 9.73
CA LEU A 178 7.33 14.46 9.26
C LEU A 178 8.54 13.64 9.71
N LYS A 179 9.76 14.20 9.65
CA LYS A 179 11.00 13.53 10.10
C LYS A 179 11.09 13.33 11.61
N ARG A 180 10.52 14.23 12.39
CA ARG A 180 10.61 14.19 13.86
C ARG A 180 9.69 13.17 14.51
N ILE A 181 8.75 12.59 13.78
CA ILE A 181 7.80 11.63 14.32
C ILE A 181 8.51 10.55 15.13
N ARG A 182 7.98 10.29 16.32
CA ARG A 182 8.28 9.13 17.15
C ARG A 182 6.97 8.54 17.64
N VAL A 183 6.79 7.24 17.40
CA VAL A 183 5.59 6.51 17.85
C VAL A 183 5.54 6.52 19.37
N ASN A 184 4.41 6.95 19.92
CA ASN A 184 4.09 6.88 21.34
C ASN A 184 2.95 5.87 21.55
N ALA A 185 3.27 4.70 22.10
CA ALA A 185 2.32 3.60 22.24
C ALA A 185 1.04 4.01 23.01
N ALA A 186 1.16 4.74 24.10
CA ALA A 186 -0.01 5.21 24.86
C ALA A 186 -0.91 6.15 24.05
N GLY A 187 -0.33 6.94 23.13
CA GLY A 187 -1.10 7.77 22.22
C GLY A 187 -1.84 6.95 21.16
N PHE A 188 -1.22 5.89 20.64
CA PHE A 188 -1.88 4.94 19.72
C PHE A 188 -3.00 4.16 20.44
N ASP A 189 -2.80 3.73 21.70
CA ASP A 189 -3.84 3.14 22.55
C ASP A 189 -5.03 4.10 22.72
N ALA A 190 -4.76 5.39 22.94
CA ALA A 190 -5.81 6.40 23.07
C ALA A 190 -6.61 6.62 21.78
N ILE A 191 -6.00 6.49 20.61
CA ILE A 191 -6.69 6.50 19.30
C ILE A 191 -7.57 5.26 19.18
N ALA A 192 -7.00 4.07 19.40
CA ALA A 192 -7.72 2.80 19.33
C ALA A 192 -8.89 2.74 20.33
N GLY A 193 -8.71 3.28 21.54
CA GLY A 193 -9.75 3.38 22.57
C GLY A 193 -10.96 4.24 22.18
N GLN A 194 -10.83 5.10 21.17
CA GLN A 194 -11.93 5.87 20.57
C GLN A 194 -12.67 5.07 19.47
N GLY A 195 -12.26 3.83 19.22
CA GLY A 195 -12.77 3.00 18.11
C GLY A 195 -12.36 3.55 16.76
N ILE A 196 -11.13 4.04 16.65
CA ILE A 196 -10.51 4.55 15.43
C ILE A 196 -9.32 3.64 15.12
N THR A 197 -9.11 3.34 13.84
CA THR A 197 -7.96 2.55 13.41
C THR A 197 -6.66 3.21 13.87
N PRO A 198 -5.73 2.46 14.49
CA PRO A 198 -4.42 2.95 14.85
C PRO A 198 -3.41 2.92 13.68
N ASP A 199 -3.88 2.64 12.48
CA ASP A 199 -3.09 2.72 11.26
C ASP A 199 -3.03 4.16 10.78
N VAL A 200 -1.91 4.84 11.06
CA VAL A 200 -1.78 6.28 10.88
C VAL A 200 -0.95 6.60 9.66
N HIS A 201 -1.56 7.31 8.70
CA HIS A 201 -0.92 7.75 7.47
C HIS A 201 -0.77 9.26 7.44
N LEU A 202 0.46 9.73 7.44
CA LEU A 202 0.79 11.14 7.56
C LEU A 202 1.37 11.66 6.27
N TYR A 203 1.00 12.89 5.90
CA TYR A 203 1.51 13.50 4.70
C TYR A 203 1.89 14.97 4.89
N VAL A 204 2.77 15.43 4.04
CA VAL A 204 3.10 16.83 3.83
C VAL A 204 3.01 17.14 2.34
N ARG A 205 2.50 18.32 1.99
CA ARG A 205 2.58 18.80 0.62
C ARG A 205 4.03 19.16 0.33
N SER A 206 4.48 18.78 -0.86
CA SER A 206 5.85 19.03 -1.32
C SER A 206 5.79 19.84 -2.62
N GLY A 207 6.81 20.63 -2.87
CA GLY A 207 6.95 21.41 -4.11
C GLY A 207 8.24 21.07 -4.84
N ASP A 208 8.84 19.92 -4.48
CA ASP A 208 10.01 19.38 -5.15
C ASP A 208 9.61 18.40 -6.28
N ASP A 209 10.38 17.35 -6.52
CA ASP A 209 10.06 16.30 -7.52
C ASP A 209 8.80 15.50 -7.17
N PHE A 210 8.18 15.72 -6.02
CA PHE A 210 7.00 15.04 -5.53
C PHE A 210 5.92 16.05 -5.13
N ASP A 211 4.67 15.68 -5.33
CA ASP A 211 3.52 16.46 -4.85
C ASP A 211 3.33 16.29 -3.34
N ILE A 212 3.63 15.09 -2.85
CA ILE A 212 3.36 14.65 -1.47
C ILE A 212 4.51 13.79 -0.97
N ARG A 213 4.83 13.93 0.32
CA ARG A 213 5.70 13.01 1.05
C ARG A 213 4.95 12.43 2.22
N THR A 214 5.09 11.12 2.44
CA THR A 214 4.30 10.39 3.44
C THR A 214 5.15 9.52 4.34
N ARG A 215 4.60 9.20 5.51
CA ARG A 215 5.03 8.12 6.40
C ARG A 215 3.80 7.39 6.92
N MET A 216 3.88 6.07 7.08
CA MET A 216 2.79 5.24 7.57
C MET A 216 3.25 4.37 8.73
N PHE A 217 2.43 4.30 9.77
CA PHE A 217 2.70 3.57 11.01
C PHE A 217 1.52 2.69 11.36
N ALA A 218 1.77 1.39 11.58
CA ALA A 218 0.81 0.39 12.02
C ALA A 218 1.43 -0.50 13.12
N PRO A 219 1.78 0.09 14.29
CA PRO A 219 2.52 -0.64 15.32
C PRO A 219 1.74 -1.81 15.91
N PHE A 220 0.40 -1.79 15.85
CA PHE A 220 -0.45 -2.87 16.37
C PHE A 220 -0.53 -4.06 15.42
N ASP A 221 -0.23 -3.87 14.14
CA ASP A 221 -0.15 -4.93 13.14
C ASP A 221 1.25 -5.55 13.02
N GLY A 222 2.17 -5.16 13.94
CA GLY A 222 3.56 -5.62 13.91
C GLY A 222 4.41 -4.93 12.84
N VAL A 223 3.91 -3.83 12.25
CA VAL A 223 4.61 -2.99 11.28
C VAL A 223 4.84 -1.60 11.89
N PRO A 224 5.95 -1.39 12.63
CA PRO A 224 6.21 -0.10 13.28
C PRO A 224 6.19 1.08 12.32
N GLU A 225 6.73 0.89 11.13
CA GLU A 225 6.65 1.83 10.00
C GLU A 225 6.73 1.05 8.69
N ASP A 226 5.95 1.42 7.68
CA ASP A 226 5.90 0.75 6.38
C ASP A 226 6.53 1.63 5.28
N PRO A 227 7.45 1.08 4.45
CA PRO A 227 8.20 1.89 3.49
C PRO A 227 7.38 2.33 2.26
N ALA A 228 6.29 1.62 1.93
CA ALA A 228 5.40 2.02 0.82
C ALA A 228 4.03 1.35 0.95
N THR A 229 3.04 2.10 1.38
CA THR A 229 1.69 1.61 1.65
C THR A 229 0.73 2.04 0.55
N GLY A 230 0.56 1.17 -0.43
CA GLY A 230 -0.29 1.46 -1.60
C GLY A 230 -1.73 1.80 -1.21
N SER A 231 -2.35 1.02 -0.31
CA SER A 231 -3.73 1.23 0.16
C SER A 231 -3.91 2.56 0.90
N ALA A 232 -2.97 2.93 1.78
CA ALA A 232 -3.02 4.19 2.52
C ALA A 232 -2.86 5.41 1.61
N ASN A 233 -1.93 5.35 0.64
CA ASN A 233 -1.76 6.42 -0.35
C ASN A 233 -2.96 6.52 -1.31
N CYS A 234 -3.61 5.39 -1.61
CA CYS A 234 -4.85 5.39 -2.39
C CYS A 234 -6.00 6.05 -1.63
N ALA A 235 -6.15 5.76 -0.32
CA ALA A 235 -7.12 6.41 0.56
C ALA A 235 -6.82 7.91 0.74
N LEU A 236 -5.55 8.29 0.91
CA LEU A 236 -5.10 9.69 0.94
C LEU A 236 -5.48 10.42 -0.35
N ALA A 237 -5.21 9.85 -1.52
CA ALA A 237 -5.56 10.46 -2.79
C ALA A 237 -7.09 10.65 -2.93
N GLY A 238 -7.87 9.66 -2.48
CA GLY A 238 -9.32 9.77 -2.40
C GLY A 238 -9.76 10.91 -1.49
N LEU A 239 -9.19 11.02 -0.29
CA LEU A 239 -9.48 12.07 0.68
C LEU A 239 -9.15 13.47 0.11
N LEU A 240 -7.98 13.64 -0.51
CA LEU A 240 -7.57 14.90 -1.11
C LEU A 240 -8.49 15.31 -2.26
N SER A 241 -8.88 14.35 -3.11
CA SER A 241 -9.86 14.62 -4.17
C SER A 241 -11.23 14.99 -3.61
N HIS A 242 -11.67 14.35 -2.52
CA HIS A 242 -12.94 14.67 -1.89
C HIS A 242 -12.99 16.15 -1.45
N TYR A 243 -11.92 16.64 -0.82
CA TYR A 243 -11.82 18.03 -0.35
C TYR A 243 -11.40 19.03 -1.44
N ASP A 244 -11.02 18.60 -2.64
CA ASP A 244 -10.77 19.50 -3.76
C ASP A 244 -12.08 20.17 -4.23
N GLN A 245 -12.01 21.46 -4.57
CA GLN A 245 -13.19 22.22 -5.00
C GLN A 245 -13.72 21.84 -6.37
N LYS A 246 -12.90 21.23 -7.24
CA LYS A 246 -13.34 20.75 -8.54
C LYS A 246 -14.33 19.59 -8.34
N ARG A 247 -15.50 19.71 -8.96
CA ARG A 247 -16.55 18.68 -8.87
C ARG A 247 -16.29 17.51 -9.79
N ASP A 248 -15.61 17.72 -10.89
CA ASP A 248 -15.34 16.73 -11.92
C ASP A 248 -13.88 16.78 -12.36
N GLY A 249 -13.31 15.63 -12.67
CA GLY A 249 -11.95 15.52 -13.21
C GLY A 249 -11.15 14.34 -12.68
N SER A 250 -9.97 14.24 -13.25
CA SER A 250 -8.95 13.28 -12.81
C SER A 250 -7.86 14.03 -12.05
N PHE A 251 -7.39 13.43 -10.97
CA PHE A 251 -6.32 13.96 -10.15
C PHE A 251 -5.20 12.93 -10.09
N THR A 252 -3.97 13.41 -10.09
CA THR A 252 -2.77 12.55 -10.00
C THR A 252 -1.81 13.15 -9.00
N TRP A 253 -1.20 12.29 -8.20
CA TRP A 253 -0.16 12.66 -7.24
C TRP A 253 1.03 11.74 -7.37
N ARG A 254 2.21 12.32 -7.45
CA ARG A 254 3.48 11.63 -7.30
C ARG A 254 3.92 11.70 -5.85
N ILE A 255 4.02 10.55 -5.21
CA ILE A 255 4.16 10.43 -3.76
C ILE A 255 5.49 9.77 -3.43
N ALA A 256 6.24 10.33 -2.48
CA ALA A 256 7.41 9.71 -1.88
C ALA A 256 7.07 9.18 -0.49
N GLN A 257 7.43 7.92 -0.20
CA GLN A 257 7.33 7.28 1.13
C GLN A 257 8.63 6.53 1.43
N GLY A 258 8.86 6.15 2.69
CA GLY A 258 9.99 5.31 3.12
C GLY A 258 11.37 5.99 3.09
N VAL A 259 11.42 7.28 2.78
CA VAL A 259 12.68 8.04 2.70
C VAL A 259 13.41 8.04 4.04
N GLU A 260 12.68 8.25 5.12
CA GLU A 260 13.19 8.28 6.48
C GLU A 260 13.66 6.89 6.98
N MET A 261 13.17 5.83 6.36
CA MET A 261 13.56 4.44 6.62
C MET A 261 14.80 4.00 5.81
N GLY A 262 15.29 4.85 4.89
CA GLY A 262 16.35 4.46 3.95
C GLY A 262 15.87 3.53 2.81
N ARG A 263 14.55 3.40 2.62
CA ARG A 263 13.91 2.62 1.55
C ARG A 263 13.03 3.53 0.69
N PRO A 264 13.62 4.48 -0.06
CA PRO A 264 12.84 5.45 -0.83
C PRO A 264 11.93 4.74 -1.84
N SER A 265 10.66 5.13 -1.80
CA SER A 265 9.59 4.59 -2.63
C SER A 265 8.92 5.69 -3.42
N VAL A 266 8.51 5.40 -4.64
CA VAL A 266 7.79 6.31 -5.54
C VAL A 266 6.48 5.67 -5.96
N LEU A 267 5.38 6.25 -5.50
CA LEU A 267 4.04 5.82 -5.83
C LEU A 267 3.35 6.89 -6.70
N GLU A 268 2.51 6.47 -7.62
CA GLU A 268 1.62 7.36 -8.35
C GLU A 268 0.18 7.00 -8.02
N ALA A 269 -0.52 7.91 -7.37
CA ALA A 269 -1.94 7.75 -7.06
C ALA A 269 -2.77 8.55 -8.07
N ARG A 270 -3.89 7.97 -8.52
CA ARG A 270 -4.84 8.62 -9.43
C ARG A 270 -6.26 8.42 -8.92
N THR A 271 -7.06 9.47 -9.03
CA THR A 271 -8.50 9.40 -8.72
C THR A 271 -9.33 10.02 -9.84
N GLU A 272 -10.58 9.59 -9.93
CA GLU A 272 -11.60 10.19 -10.76
C GLU A 272 -12.73 10.68 -9.86
N LYS A 273 -13.17 11.91 -10.10
CA LYS A 273 -14.29 12.54 -9.41
C LYS A 273 -15.37 12.93 -10.42
N ARG A 274 -16.62 12.62 -10.10
CA ARG A 274 -17.79 12.95 -10.90
C ARG A 274 -18.89 13.44 -9.98
N ASP A 275 -19.52 14.55 -10.33
CA ASP A 275 -20.57 15.20 -9.52
C ASP A 275 -20.20 15.41 -8.05
N GLY A 276 -18.93 15.64 -7.76
CA GLY A 276 -18.42 15.83 -6.41
C GLY A 276 -18.11 14.54 -5.65
N VAL A 277 -18.32 13.36 -6.26
CA VAL A 277 -18.04 12.05 -5.66
C VAL A 277 -16.78 11.43 -6.26
N VAL A 278 -15.90 10.89 -5.42
CA VAL A 278 -14.73 10.11 -5.87
C VAL A 278 -15.22 8.73 -6.30
N VAL A 279 -15.22 8.50 -7.61
CA VAL A 279 -15.77 7.26 -8.22
C VAL A 279 -14.70 6.20 -8.49
N ALA A 280 -13.44 6.56 -8.49
CA ALA A 280 -12.33 5.62 -8.64
C ALA A 280 -11.08 6.14 -7.95
N ALA A 281 -10.30 5.23 -7.36
CA ALA A 281 -8.97 5.49 -6.85
C ALA A 281 -8.03 4.38 -7.30
N ARG A 282 -6.81 4.73 -7.73
CA ARG A 282 -5.80 3.80 -8.23
C ARG A 282 -4.44 4.15 -7.66
N ILE A 283 -3.62 3.14 -7.48
CA ILE A 283 -2.24 3.30 -7.04
C ILE A 283 -1.32 2.41 -7.88
N GLY A 284 -0.23 2.96 -8.36
CA GLY A 284 0.71 2.23 -9.20
C GLY A 284 2.16 2.66 -8.99
N GLY A 285 3.05 1.85 -9.53
CA GLY A 285 4.48 2.09 -9.50
C GLY A 285 5.26 1.04 -10.26
N ALA A 286 6.55 1.29 -10.40
CA ALA A 286 7.53 0.33 -10.86
C ALA A 286 7.90 -0.64 -9.72
N SER A 287 8.48 -1.77 -10.09
CA SER A 287 9.09 -2.72 -9.16
C SER A 287 10.37 -3.29 -9.76
N VAL A 288 11.23 -3.83 -8.92
CA VAL A 288 12.50 -4.45 -9.34
C VAL A 288 12.71 -5.79 -8.66
N LEU A 289 13.13 -6.82 -9.41
CA LEU A 289 13.53 -8.11 -8.84
C LEU A 289 14.79 -7.97 -8.00
N VAL A 290 14.82 -8.62 -6.84
CA VAL A 290 15.95 -8.61 -5.92
C VAL A 290 16.63 -9.99 -5.88
N SER A 291 15.86 -11.05 -5.64
CA SER A 291 16.39 -12.41 -5.58
C SER A 291 15.36 -13.44 -6.07
N GLU A 292 15.86 -14.63 -6.38
CA GLU A 292 15.05 -15.83 -6.60
C GLU A 292 15.69 -17.04 -5.91
N GLY A 293 14.88 -18.03 -5.61
CA GLY A 293 15.37 -19.26 -4.97
C GLY A 293 14.29 -20.32 -4.85
N VAL A 294 14.61 -21.35 -4.09
CA VAL A 294 13.68 -22.43 -3.73
C VAL A 294 13.64 -22.54 -2.22
N ILE A 295 12.47 -22.40 -1.64
CA ILE A 295 12.25 -22.64 -0.21
C ILE A 295 11.76 -24.07 -0.01
N GLN A 296 12.34 -24.78 0.96
CA GLN A 296 11.92 -26.15 1.33
C GLN A 296 10.81 -26.06 2.38
N VAL A 297 9.73 -26.79 2.14
CA VAL A 297 8.58 -26.85 3.07
C VAL A 297 8.24 -28.31 3.33
N ASP A 298 8.18 -28.68 4.61
CA ASP A 298 7.91 -30.05 5.10
C ASP A 298 6.41 -30.26 5.35
#